data_cd592777d61dd016ac602a077f9dbd67
#
_entry.id   cd592777d61dd016ac602a077f9dbd67
#
_cell.length_a   1.000
_cell.length_b   1.000
_cell.length_c   1.000
_cell.angle_alpha   90.00
_cell.angle_beta   90.00
_cell.angle_gamma   90.00
#
_symmetry.space_group_name_H-M   'P 1'
#
loop_
_entity.id
_entity.type
_entity.pdbx_description
1 polymer ?
#
loop_
_entity_poly.entity_id
_entity_poly.type
_entity_poly.pdbx_seq_one_letter_code
_entity_poly.pdbx_strand_id
1 'polypeptide(L)'
;MYFSSKALDSFDQYLHDVEKYPLIEDAKTERKIARRARAGDKESAERLVTANLRFVISYVKKYQGRGLNLAELVCIGNEGLLKAVKKFDPDKGVKFISYAVWWIRQTVLQALAEQTRSVRIPLNQNSNLVKLSRTETALTQQLGRSPTDREIADRMGEPVQTIRALRRVASAELSLDAPLDRTDRDSASFGERFSGLEDEDIQDEVEFQARRQFLQDMFAKYLTERERKILVLYYGLDDGEEMTLEEIGSLLGVTRERIRQIRNRAFEKLRQSPDGQALEGFWAPS
;
A
#
# COMPACT_ATOMS: atom_id res chain seq x y z
N MET A 1 -13.35 -12.31 -0.23
CA MET A 1 -14.12 -11.10 0.09
C MET A 1 -15.58 -11.48 0.19
N TYR A 2 -16.08 -11.76 1.39
CA TYR A 2 -17.51 -12.03 1.64
C TYR A 2 -18.24 -10.68 1.65
N PHE A 3 -18.85 -10.30 0.53
CA PHE A 3 -19.89 -9.28 0.57
C PHE A 3 -21.04 -9.82 1.40
N SER A 4 -21.40 -9.08 2.46
CA SER A 4 -22.55 -9.39 3.30
C SER A 4 -23.79 -9.57 2.41
N SER A 5 -24.53 -10.64 2.58
CA SER A 5 -25.78 -10.95 1.86
C SER A 5 -26.76 -9.76 1.88
N LYS A 6 -26.75 -8.97 2.95
CA LYS A 6 -27.52 -7.70 3.07
C LYS A 6 -27.17 -6.62 2.03
N ALA A 7 -25.92 -6.55 1.56
CA ALA A 7 -25.53 -5.54 0.57
C ALA A 7 -25.98 -5.93 -0.84
N LEU A 8 -26.04 -7.21 -1.15
CA LEU A 8 -26.63 -7.73 -2.38
C LEU A 8 -28.14 -7.49 -2.40
N ASP A 9 -28.85 -7.81 -1.31
CA ASP A 9 -30.28 -7.57 -1.18
C ASP A 9 -30.65 -6.09 -1.39
N SER A 10 -29.84 -5.16 -0.85
CA SER A 10 -30.09 -3.72 -0.98
C SER A 10 -29.86 -3.19 -2.40
N PHE A 11 -28.90 -3.74 -3.14
CA PHE A 11 -28.64 -3.35 -4.53
C PHE A 11 -29.70 -3.91 -5.48
N ASP A 12 -30.15 -5.14 -5.26
CA ASP A 12 -31.24 -5.74 -6.03
C ASP A 12 -32.56 -4.98 -5.79
N GLN A 13 -32.82 -4.57 -4.56
CA GLN A 13 -33.97 -3.69 -4.27
C GLN A 13 -33.85 -2.35 -5.00
N TYR A 14 -32.67 -1.72 -5.01
CA TYR A 14 -32.43 -0.50 -5.76
C TYR A 14 -32.71 -0.68 -7.26
N LEU A 15 -32.26 -1.78 -7.87
CA LEU A 15 -32.50 -2.07 -9.29
C LEU A 15 -34.00 -2.18 -9.56
N HIS A 16 -34.73 -2.88 -8.70
CA HIS A 16 -36.19 -3.02 -8.80
C HIS A 16 -36.91 -1.68 -8.67
N ASP A 17 -36.45 -0.81 -7.74
CA ASP A 17 -37.06 0.52 -7.57
C ASP A 17 -36.79 1.43 -8.76
N VAL A 18 -35.59 1.34 -9.36
CA VAL A 18 -35.24 2.12 -10.57
C VAL A 18 -36.13 1.75 -11.76
N GLU A 19 -36.59 0.50 -11.86
CA GLU A 19 -37.49 0.09 -12.93
C GLU A 19 -38.87 0.73 -12.86
N LYS A 20 -39.31 1.14 -11.67
CA LYS A 20 -40.63 1.77 -11.45
C LYS A 20 -40.67 3.24 -11.94
N TYR A 21 -39.53 3.88 -12.09
CA TYR A 21 -39.52 5.31 -12.50
C TYR A 21 -39.82 5.48 -13.97
N PRO A 22 -40.76 6.40 -14.32
CA PRO A 22 -41.13 6.66 -15.70
C PRO A 22 -39.98 7.37 -16.44
N LEU A 23 -39.78 6.95 -17.69
CA LEU A 23 -38.82 7.60 -18.59
C LEU A 23 -39.40 8.93 -19.12
N ILE A 24 -38.55 9.89 -19.45
CA ILE A 24 -38.91 11.12 -20.14
C ILE A 24 -38.64 10.89 -21.64
N GLU A 25 -39.67 10.64 -22.42
CA GLU A 25 -39.52 10.32 -23.85
C GLU A 25 -39.48 11.59 -24.72
N ASP A 26 -40.22 12.64 -24.31
CA ASP A 26 -40.35 13.85 -25.11
C ASP A 26 -39.28 14.91 -24.73
N ALA A 27 -38.54 15.35 -25.75
CA ALA A 27 -37.52 16.36 -25.61
C ALA A 27 -38.06 17.77 -25.13
N LYS A 28 -39.33 18.08 -25.42
CA LYS A 28 -39.97 19.32 -24.96
C LYS A 28 -40.24 19.25 -23.45
N THR A 29 -40.72 18.07 -23.00
CA THR A 29 -40.97 17.82 -21.58
C THR A 29 -39.67 17.79 -20.80
N GLU A 30 -38.59 17.16 -21.31
CA GLU A 30 -37.26 17.19 -20.73
C GLU A 30 -36.74 18.61 -20.52
N ARG A 31 -36.84 19.47 -21.56
CA ARG A 31 -36.41 20.86 -21.46
C ARG A 31 -37.22 21.66 -20.43
N LYS A 32 -38.56 21.43 -20.36
CA LYS A 32 -39.41 22.09 -19.38
C LYS A 32 -39.03 21.71 -17.94
N ILE A 33 -38.80 20.43 -17.69
CA ILE A 33 -38.36 19.93 -16.39
C ILE A 33 -36.96 20.49 -16.06
N ALA A 34 -36.02 20.43 -17.00
CA ALA A 34 -34.68 20.94 -16.80
C ALA A 34 -34.62 22.43 -16.50
N ARG A 35 -35.46 23.24 -17.14
CA ARG A 35 -35.59 24.68 -16.82
C ARG A 35 -36.08 24.94 -15.39
N ARG A 36 -37.08 24.18 -14.93
CA ARG A 36 -37.57 24.26 -13.55
C ARG A 36 -36.49 23.81 -12.55
N ALA A 37 -35.81 22.71 -12.83
CA ALA A 37 -34.71 22.21 -12.01
C ALA A 37 -33.60 23.27 -11.88
N ARG A 38 -33.23 23.96 -12.98
CA ARG A 38 -32.27 25.08 -12.98
C ARG A 38 -32.75 26.31 -12.17
N ALA A 39 -34.05 26.54 -12.13
CA ALA A 39 -34.68 27.59 -11.31
C ALA A 39 -34.74 27.23 -9.80
N GLY A 40 -34.26 26.05 -9.39
CA GLY A 40 -34.23 25.62 -8.00
C GLY A 40 -35.38 24.71 -7.57
N ASP A 41 -36.22 24.27 -8.48
CA ASP A 41 -37.30 23.32 -8.21
C ASP A 41 -36.73 21.92 -7.98
N LYS A 42 -36.76 21.46 -6.70
CA LYS A 42 -36.25 20.20 -6.27
C LYS A 42 -36.97 18.99 -6.88
N GLU A 43 -38.30 19.09 -6.99
CA GLU A 43 -39.12 18.00 -7.57
C GLU A 43 -38.78 17.78 -9.04
N SER A 44 -38.60 18.84 -9.82
CA SER A 44 -38.15 18.73 -11.21
C SER A 44 -36.74 18.20 -11.33
N ALA A 45 -35.82 18.56 -10.41
CA ALA A 45 -34.48 18.01 -10.39
C ALA A 45 -34.46 16.50 -10.06
N GLU A 46 -35.22 16.08 -9.06
CA GLU A 46 -35.40 14.65 -8.71
C GLU A 46 -35.99 13.85 -9.86
N ARG A 47 -37.02 14.40 -10.53
CA ARG A 47 -37.63 13.76 -11.69
C ARG A 47 -36.66 13.61 -12.86
N LEU A 48 -35.79 14.60 -13.08
CA LEU A 48 -34.76 14.52 -14.12
C LEU A 48 -33.70 13.46 -13.79
N VAL A 49 -33.31 13.33 -12.52
CA VAL A 49 -32.38 12.29 -12.03
C VAL A 49 -33.00 10.92 -12.18
N THR A 50 -34.18 10.69 -11.57
CA THR A 50 -34.83 9.36 -11.52
C THR A 50 -35.11 8.78 -12.89
N ALA A 51 -35.53 9.61 -13.85
CA ALA A 51 -35.78 9.19 -15.24
C ALA A 51 -34.50 8.72 -15.96
N ASN A 52 -33.30 9.10 -15.48
CA ASN A 52 -32.03 8.78 -16.12
C ASN A 52 -31.20 7.73 -15.38
N LEU A 53 -31.64 7.20 -14.23
CA LEU A 53 -30.91 6.19 -13.46
C LEU A 53 -30.65 4.92 -14.25
N ARG A 54 -31.61 4.46 -15.02
CA ARG A 54 -31.49 3.27 -15.89
C ARG A 54 -30.34 3.41 -16.90
N PHE A 55 -30.18 4.62 -17.45
CA PHE A 55 -29.09 4.91 -18.35
C PHE A 55 -27.73 4.84 -17.62
N VAL A 56 -27.63 5.41 -16.40
CA VAL A 56 -26.39 5.33 -15.59
C VAL A 56 -25.98 3.89 -15.40
N ILE A 57 -26.92 3.01 -14.98
CA ILE A 57 -26.64 1.58 -14.78
C ILE A 57 -26.07 0.94 -16.05
N SER A 58 -26.72 1.16 -17.20
CA SER A 58 -26.27 0.60 -18.47
C SER A 58 -24.90 1.14 -18.90
N TYR A 59 -24.64 2.44 -18.61
CA TYR A 59 -23.39 3.09 -18.97
C TYR A 59 -22.21 2.62 -18.14
N VAL A 60 -22.39 2.44 -16.81
CA VAL A 60 -21.29 2.06 -15.93
C VAL A 60 -20.92 0.58 -16.01
N LYS A 61 -21.80 -0.30 -16.51
CA LYS A 61 -21.52 -1.73 -16.74
C LYS A 61 -20.23 -1.97 -17.52
N LYS A 62 -19.87 -1.10 -18.47
CA LYS A 62 -18.62 -1.19 -19.26
C LYS A 62 -17.33 -0.97 -18.45
N TYR A 63 -17.44 -0.52 -17.20
CA TYR A 63 -16.31 -0.33 -16.30
C TYR A 63 -16.18 -1.44 -15.26
N GLN A 64 -17.07 -2.44 -15.27
CA GLN A 64 -16.95 -3.61 -14.40
C GLN A 64 -15.62 -4.34 -14.58
N GLY A 65 -15.14 -5.00 -13.53
CA GLY A 65 -13.87 -5.74 -13.53
C GLY A 65 -12.62 -4.87 -13.47
N ARG A 66 -12.76 -3.58 -13.18
CA ARG A 66 -11.64 -2.64 -13.07
C ARG A 66 -11.29 -2.25 -11.62
N GLY A 67 -11.70 -3.07 -10.65
CA GLY A 67 -11.37 -2.87 -9.24
C GLY A 67 -12.52 -2.37 -8.36
N LEU A 68 -13.61 -1.84 -8.94
CA LEU A 68 -14.84 -1.47 -8.23
C LEU A 68 -15.99 -2.42 -8.62
N ASN A 69 -16.87 -2.70 -7.67
CA ASN A 69 -18.06 -3.50 -7.92
C ASN A 69 -19.15 -2.68 -8.64
N LEU A 70 -20.19 -3.35 -9.15
CA LEU A 70 -21.24 -2.67 -9.92
C LEU A 70 -22.04 -1.68 -9.08
N ALA A 71 -22.31 -2.00 -7.81
CA ALA A 71 -23.06 -1.12 -6.92
C ALA A 71 -22.32 0.19 -6.66
N GLU A 72 -21.00 0.09 -6.39
CA GLU A 72 -20.11 1.26 -6.23
C GLU A 72 -20.07 2.10 -7.51
N LEU A 73 -19.89 1.46 -8.67
CA LEU A 73 -19.88 2.16 -9.96
C LEU A 73 -21.18 2.89 -10.24
N VAL A 74 -22.33 2.30 -9.88
CA VAL A 74 -23.65 2.94 -10.01
C VAL A 74 -23.78 4.13 -9.08
N CYS A 75 -23.37 4.02 -7.81
CA CYS A 75 -23.36 5.13 -6.87
C CYS A 75 -22.52 6.30 -7.37
N ILE A 76 -21.30 6.02 -7.85
CA ILE A 76 -20.39 7.02 -8.42
C ILE A 76 -20.98 7.63 -9.70
N GLY A 77 -21.59 6.81 -10.56
CA GLY A 77 -22.28 7.28 -11.75
C GLY A 77 -23.44 8.21 -11.43
N ASN A 78 -24.24 7.90 -10.41
CA ASN A 78 -25.33 8.74 -9.93
C ASN A 78 -24.81 10.07 -9.35
N GLU A 79 -23.67 10.08 -8.67
CA GLU A 79 -23.03 11.34 -8.24
C GLU A 79 -22.67 12.20 -9.46
N GLY A 80 -22.12 11.61 -10.52
CA GLY A 80 -21.86 12.28 -11.80
C GLY A 80 -23.12 12.84 -12.43
N LEU A 81 -24.23 12.09 -12.40
CA LEU A 81 -25.53 12.53 -12.90
C LEU A 81 -26.06 13.73 -12.11
N LEU A 82 -25.95 13.71 -10.77
CA LEU A 82 -26.34 14.84 -9.91
C LEU A 82 -25.52 16.11 -10.20
N LYS A 83 -24.20 15.96 -10.45
CA LYS A 83 -23.35 17.07 -10.89
C LYS A 83 -23.81 17.64 -12.24
N ALA A 84 -24.22 16.76 -13.16
CA ALA A 84 -24.73 17.16 -14.46
C ALA A 84 -26.03 17.98 -14.34
N VAL A 85 -26.98 17.53 -13.50
CA VAL A 85 -28.27 18.24 -13.29
C VAL A 85 -28.02 19.68 -12.83
N LYS A 86 -27.10 19.89 -11.89
CA LYS A 86 -26.77 21.22 -11.36
C LYS A 86 -26.17 22.17 -12.39
N LYS A 87 -25.50 21.65 -13.41
CA LYS A 87 -24.74 22.44 -14.40
C LYS A 87 -25.34 22.45 -15.80
N PHE A 88 -26.41 21.70 -16.01
CA PHE A 88 -27.03 21.58 -17.31
C PHE A 88 -27.76 22.86 -17.75
N ASP A 89 -27.55 23.26 -19.00
CA ASP A 89 -28.24 24.38 -19.63
C ASP A 89 -29.20 23.88 -20.72
N PRO A 90 -30.52 23.88 -20.44
CA PRO A 90 -31.54 23.36 -21.37
C PRO A 90 -31.69 24.17 -22.64
N ASP A 91 -31.19 25.45 -22.66
CA ASP A 91 -31.35 26.38 -23.78
C ASP A 91 -30.31 26.14 -24.90
N LYS A 92 -29.26 25.31 -24.62
CA LYS A 92 -28.25 24.92 -25.62
C LYS A 92 -28.70 23.89 -26.67
N GLY A 93 -29.94 23.45 -26.62
CA GLY A 93 -30.54 22.60 -27.66
C GLY A 93 -30.07 21.11 -27.66
N VAL A 94 -29.24 20.68 -26.72
CA VAL A 94 -28.76 19.29 -26.58
C VAL A 94 -29.64 18.51 -25.59
N LYS A 95 -29.76 17.19 -25.77
CA LYS A 95 -30.41 16.31 -24.80
C LYS A 95 -29.62 16.25 -23.50
N PHE A 96 -30.31 16.21 -22.36
CA PHE A 96 -29.68 16.13 -21.05
C PHE A 96 -28.69 14.96 -20.94
N ILE A 97 -29.07 13.78 -21.43
CA ILE A 97 -28.23 12.59 -21.36
C ILE A 97 -26.89 12.74 -22.08
N SER A 98 -26.87 13.43 -23.23
CA SER A 98 -25.66 13.68 -24.00
C SER A 98 -24.65 14.56 -23.23
N TYR A 99 -25.14 15.46 -22.39
CA TYR A 99 -24.34 16.28 -21.49
C TYR A 99 -23.95 15.50 -20.23
N ALA A 100 -24.87 14.74 -19.65
CA ALA A 100 -24.65 13.96 -18.42
C ALA A 100 -23.58 12.89 -18.57
N VAL A 101 -23.46 12.25 -19.75
CA VAL A 101 -22.42 11.24 -20.05
C VAL A 101 -21.01 11.73 -19.72
N TRP A 102 -20.71 13.00 -19.98
CA TRP A 102 -19.41 13.59 -19.67
C TRP A 102 -19.12 13.61 -18.17
N TRP A 103 -20.09 14.00 -17.35
CA TRP A 103 -19.99 14.04 -15.91
C TRP A 103 -19.93 12.65 -15.31
N ILE A 104 -20.78 11.74 -15.78
CA ILE A 104 -20.78 10.32 -15.35
C ILE A 104 -19.41 9.71 -15.64
N ARG A 105 -18.92 9.86 -16.87
CA ARG A 105 -17.60 9.34 -17.28
C ARG A 105 -16.47 9.93 -16.42
N GLN A 106 -16.46 11.24 -16.23
CA GLN A 106 -15.44 11.93 -15.45
C GLN A 106 -15.39 11.42 -14.02
N THR A 107 -16.57 11.34 -13.36
CA THR A 107 -16.66 10.88 -11.96
C THR A 107 -16.24 9.42 -11.84
N VAL A 108 -16.68 8.55 -12.74
CA VAL A 108 -16.30 7.12 -12.73
C VAL A 108 -14.80 6.93 -12.96
N LEU A 109 -14.20 7.61 -13.95
CA LEU A 109 -12.76 7.50 -14.21
C LEU A 109 -11.91 8.04 -13.06
N GLN A 110 -12.37 9.12 -12.43
CA GLN A 110 -11.70 9.67 -11.24
C GLN A 110 -11.76 8.68 -10.08
N ALA A 111 -12.93 8.11 -9.78
CA ALA A 111 -13.07 7.14 -8.71
C ALA A 111 -12.25 5.87 -8.96
N LEU A 112 -12.24 5.35 -10.20
CA LEU A 112 -11.38 4.24 -10.57
C LEU A 112 -9.89 4.55 -10.36
N ALA A 113 -9.45 5.78 -10.62
CA ALA A 113 -8.06 6.16 -10.40
C ALA A 113 -7.70 6.32 -8.92
N GLU A 114 -8.67 6.69 -8.07
CA GLU A 114 -8.45 7.04 -6.66
C GLU A 114 -8.74 5.90 -5.68
N GLN A 115 -9.67 4.99 -6.01
CA GLN A 115 -10.25 4.03 -5.06
C GLN A 115 -9.94 2.56 -5.36
N THR A 116 -9.34 2.24 -6.52
CA THR A 116 -9.09 0.84 -6.89
C THR A 116 -7.86 0.23 -6.26
N ARG A 117 -6.93 1.03 -5.74
CA ARG A 117 -5.68 0.57 -5.14
C ARG A 117 -5.70 0.77 -3.62
N SER A 118 -5.12 -0.15 -2.87
CA SER A 118 -4.95 -0.03 -1.42
C SER A 118 -4.06 1.17 -1.08
N VAL A 119 -3.01 1.39 -1.87
CA VAL A 119 -2.17 2.59 -1.79
C VAL A 119 -2.61 3.60 -2.85
N ARG A 120 -3.17 4.73 -2.41
CA ARG A 120 -3.63 5.80 -3.31
C ARG A 120 -2.49 6.40 -4.12
N ILE A 121 -2.67 6.47 -5.43
CA ILE A 121 -1.75 7.12 -6.36
C ILE A 121 -2.36 8.45 -6.85
N PRO A 122 -1.59 9.56 -6.87
CA PRO A 122 -2.06 10.84 -7.42
C PRO A 122 -2.48 10.70 -8.89
N LEU A 123 -3.52 11.46 -9.31
CA LEU A 123 -4.10 11.40 -10.66
C LEU A 123 -3.07 11.65 -11.77
N ASN A 124 -2.08 12.53 -11.53
CA ASN A 124 -1.01 12.80 -12.48
C ASN A 124 -0.16 11.54 -12.75
N GLN A 125 0.19 10.80 -11.69
CA GLN A 125 0.94 9.55 -11.80
C GLN A 125 0.11 8.47 -12.48
N ASN A 126 -1.19 8.39 -12.17
CA ASN A 126 -2.09 7.44 -12.82
C ASN A 126 -2.19 7.70 -14.35
N SER A 127 -2.22 8.98 -14.77
CA SER A 127 -2.14 9.34 -16.20
C SER A 127 -0.89 8.81 -16.86
N ASN A 128 0.26 8.90 -16.19
CA ASN A 128 1.54 8.40 -16.69
C ASN A 128 1.55 6.85 -16.74
N LEU A 129 0.95 6.17 -15.77
CA LEU A 129 0.79 4.72 -15.79
C LEU A 129 -0.07 4.25 -16.98
N VAL A 130 -1.16 4.95 -17.28
CA VAL A 130 -2.00 4.66 -18.45
C VAL A 130 -1.24 4.88 -19.75
N LYS A 131 -0.43 5.96 -19.85
CA LYS A 131 0.43 6.21 -21.02
C LYS A 131 1.47 5.11 -21.16
N LEU A 132 2.14 4.71 -20.07
CA LEU A 132 3.12 3.63 -20.03
C LEU A 132 2.51 2.33 -20.58
N SER A 133 1.38 1.88 -20.04
CA SER A 133 0.71 0.64 -20.46
C SER A 133 0.32 0.67 -21.96
N ARG A 134 -0.20 1.80 -22.46
CA ARG A 134 -0.53 1.97 -23.89
C ARG A 134 0.71 1.91 -24.76
N THR A 135 1.81 2.55 -24.35
CA THR A 135 3.06 2.57 -25.08
C THR A 135 3.68 1.17 -25.13
N GLU A 136 3.68 0.44 -24.00
CA GLU A 136 4.13 -0.95 -23.94
C GLU A 136 3.34 -1.85 -24.88
N THR A 137 2.01 -1.75 -24.85
CA THR A 137 1.14 -2.54 -25.74
C THR A 137 1.43 -2.23 -27.21
N ALA A 138 1.56 -0.96 -27.57
CA ALA A 138 1.84 -0.54 -28.95
C ALA A 138 3.23 -1.01 -29.42
N LEU A 139 4.25 -0.88 -28.58
CA LEU A 139 5.61 -1.35 -28.88
C LEU A 139 5.67 -2.88 -28.97
N THR A 140 4.98 -3.60 -28.09
CA THR A 140 4.90 -5.07 -28.15
C THR A 140 4.29 -5.54 -29.47
N GLN A 141 3.22 -4.87 -29.94
CA GLN A 141 2.63 -5.18 -31.25
C GLN A 141 3.56 -4.90 -32.42
N GLN A 142 4.38 -3.82 -32.32
CA GLN A 142 5.31 -3.45 -33.39
C GLN A 142 6.56 -4.34 -33.42
N LEU A 143 7.10 -4.70 -32.25
CA LEU A 143 8.37 -5.42 -32.13
C LEU A 143 8.19 -6.94 -32.08
N GLY A 144 6.98 -7.45 -31.82
CA GLY A 144 6.72 -8.89 -31.59
C GLY A 144 7.35 -9.44 -30.31
N ARG A 145 7.89 -8.57 -29.43
CA ARG A 145 8.49 -8.90 -28.12
C ARG A 145 8.20 -7.80 -27.10
N SER A 146 8.45 -8.09 -25.84
CA SER A 146 8.37 -7.08 -24.79
C SER A 146 9.41 -5.97 -25.02
N PRO A 147 9.01 -4.68 -24.93
CA PRO A 147 9.92 -3.56 -25.13
C PRO A 147 10.84 -3.38 -23.91
N THR A 148 12.05 -2.90 -24.15
CA THR A 148 13.01 -2.50 -23.12
C THR A 148 12.63 -1.14 -22.51
N ASP A 149 13.14 -0.84 -21.28
CA ASP A 149 12.91 0.45 -20.64
C ASP A 149 13.40 1.64 -21.49
N ARG A 150 14.46 1.45 -22.29
CA ARG A 150 14.98 2.48 -23.18
C ARG A 150 14.04 2.76 -24.35
N GLU A 151 13.51 1.72 -24.99
CA GLU A 151 12.56 1.86 -26.11
C GLU A 151 11.27 2.56 -25.66
N ILE A 152 10.80 2.28 -24.42
CA ILE A 152 9.66 2.96 -23.85
C ILE A 152 9.99 4.43 -23.52
N ALA A 153 11.17 4.68 -22.94
CA ALA A 153 11.64 6.01 -22.59
C ALA A 153 11.74 6.91 -23.84
N ASP A 154 12.34 6.41 -24.90
CA ASP A 154 12.46 7.10 -26.19
C ASP A 154 11.08 7.40 -26.80
N ARG A 155 10.14 6.45 -26.70
CA ARG A 155 8.78 6.63 -27.25
C ARG A 155 7.93 7.60 -26.44
N MET A 156 8.10 7.63 -25.10
CA MET A 156 7.37 8.53 -24.20
C MET A 156 8.00 9.91 -24.09
N GLY A 157 9.27 10.07 -24.46
CA GLY A 157 10.06 11.30 -24.27
C GLY A 157 10.44 11.53 -22.81
N GLU A 158 10.56 10.47 -22.01
CA GLU A 158 10.84 10.52 -20.58
C GLU A 158 12.17 9.85 -20.25
N PRO A 159 12.87 10.23 -19.16
CA PRO A 159 14.08 9.57 -18.71
C PRO A 159 13.83 8.09 -18.35
N VAL A 160 14.80 7.21 -18.62
CA VAL A 160 14.71 5.77 -18.30
C VAL A 160 14.46 5.54 -16.79
N GLN A 161 15.00 6.40 -15.93
CA GLN A 161 14.78 6.32 -14.48
C GLN A 161 13.30 6.53 -14.12
N THR A 162 12.61 7.45 -14.80
CA THR A 162 11.16 7.69 -14.63
C THR A 162 10.36 6.46 -15.04
N ILE A 163 10.72 5.81 -16.14
CA ILE A 163 10.05 4.57 -16.60
C ILE A 163 10.21 3.45 -15.57
N ARG A 164 11.41 3.27 -15.01
CA ARG A 164 11.66 2.28 -13.97
C ARG A 164 10.85 2.57 -12.69
N ALA A 165 10.77 3.83 -12.28
CA ALA A 165 9.95 4.23 -11.15
C ALA A 165 8.46 3.96 -11.41
N LEU A 166 7.93 4.30 -12.59
CA LEU A 166 6.56 4.02 -12.98
C LEU A 166 6.25 2.52 -13.00
N ARG A 167 7.17 1.67 -13.48
CA ARG A 167 6.99 0.21 -13.45
C ARG A 167 6.90 -0.36 -12.03
N ARG A 168 7.71 0.15 -11.09
CA ARG A 168 7.60 -0.26 -9.68
C ARG A 168 6.23 0.08 -9.11
N VAL A 169 5.70 1.26 -9.43
CA VAL A 169 4.37 1.70 -8.98
C VAL A 169 3.25 0.97 -9.73
N ALA A 170 3.51 0.51 -10.97
CA ALA A 170 2.53 -0.23 -11.79
C ALA A 170 2.26 -1.63 -11.28
N SER A 171 3.16 -2.22 -10.48
CA SER A 171 3.02 -3.58 -9.95
C SER A 171 1.67 -3.74 -9.24
N ALA A 172 0.98 -4.83 -9.55
CA ALA A 172 -0.26 -5.18 -8.87
C ALA A 172 0.04 -5.61 -7.42
N GLU A 173 -0.83 -5.21 -6.51
CA GLU A 173 -0.78 -5.67 -5.12
C GLU A 173 -1.16 -7.16 -5.08
N LEU A 174 -0.42 -7.93 -4.27
CA LEU A 174 -0.72 -9.32 -4.02
C LEU A 174 -1.41 -9.46 -2.67
N SER A 175 -2.47 -10.27 -2.61
CA SER A 175 -3.09 -10.58 -1.32
C SER A 175 -2.19 -11.53 -0.54
N LEU A 176 -1.94 -11.23 0.72
CA LEU A 176 -1.23 -12.11 1.63
C LEU A 176 -2.02 -13.42 1.90
N ASP A 177 -3.35 -13.37 1.79
CA ASP A 177 -4.22 -14.55 1.92
C ASP A 177 -4.31 -15.39 0.63
N ALA A 178 -3.65 -14.95 -0.46
CA ALA A 178 -3.66 -15.72 -1.71
C ALA A 178 -2.90 -17.04 -1.51
N PRO A 179 -3.47 -18.18 -1.96
CA PRO A 179 -2.78 -19.46 -1.91
C PRO A 179 -1.54 -19.43 -2.82
N LEU A 180 -0.45 -20.02 -2.38
CA LEU A 180 0.81 -20.13 -3.15
C LEU A 180 0.59 -20.96 -4.43
N ASP A 181 -0.19 -22.04 -4.33
CA ASP A 181 -0.60 -22.84 -5.47
C ASP A 181 -2.09 -22.62 -5.76
N ARG A 182 -2.39 -22.10 -6.95
CA ARG A 182 -3.78 -21.86 -7.40
C ARG A 182 -4.56 -23.14 -7.67
N THR A 183 -3.87 -24.28 -7.80
CA THR A 183 -4.48 -25.59 -8.05
C THR A 183 -4.84 -26.31 -6.76
N ASP A 184 -4.18 -25.98 -5.65
CA ASP A 184 -4.41 -26.54 -4.32
C ASP A 184 -5.00 -25.47 -3.39
N ARG A 185 -6.28 -25.67 -2.98
CA ARG A 185 -7.00 -24.76 -2.07
C ARG A 185 -6.50 -24.84 -0.63
N ASP A 186 -5.83 -25.93 -0.26
CA ASP A 186 -5.28 -26.13 1.08
C ASP A 186 -3.78 -25.78 1.15
N SER A 187 -3.23 -25.21 0.06
CA SER A 187 -1.86 -24.71 0.07
C SER A 187 -1.72 -23.51 1.02
N ALA A 188 -0.58 -23.43 1.69
CA ALA A 188 -0.23 -22.32 2.58
C ALA A 188 -0.45 -20.97 1.87
N SER A 189 -0.91 -19.97 2.60
CA SER A 189 -1.05 -18.63 2.08
C SER A 189 0.29 -17.93 1.87
N PHE A 190 0.33 -16.92 1.00
CA PHE A 190 1.54 -16.14 0.78
C PHE A 190 2.02 -15.46 2.08
N GLY A 191 1.09 -15.06 2.97
CA GLY A 191 1.39 -14.48 4.28
C GLY A 191 2.04 -15.45 5.25
N GLU A 192 1.60 -16.71 5.29
CA GLU A 192 2.20 -17.74 6.17
C GLU A 192 3.66 -18.00 5.85
N ARG A 193 4.06 -17.87 4.59
CA ARG A 193 5.46 -18.01 4.19
C ARG A 193 6.34 -16.88 4.71
N PHE A 194 5.78 -15.68 4.91
CA PHE A 194 6.51 -14.55 5.49
C PHE A 194 6.52 -14.60 7.02
N SER A 195 5.47 -15.10 7.67
CA SER A 195 5.44 -15.24 9.12
C SER A 195 6.43 -16.32 9.64
N GLY A 196 6.80 -17.28 8.79
CA GLY A 196 7.86 -18.25 9.14
C GLY A 196 9.27 -17.64 9.28
N LEU A 197 9.46 -16.37 8.93
CA LEU A 197 10.72 -15.63 9.18
C LEU A 197 10.79 -15.07 10.62
N GLU A 198 9.64 -14.95 11.31
CA GLU A 198 9.60 -14.46 12.69
C GLU A 198 10.04 -15.52 13.72
N ASP A 199 9.97 -16.83 13.37
CA ASP A 199 10.42 -17.92 14.26
C ASP A 199 11.95 -17.94 14.39
N GLU A 200 12.72 -17.51 13.38
CA GLU A 200 14.17 -17.35 13.47
C GLU A 200 14.55 -16.20 14.41
N ASP A 201 13.81 -15.07 14.38
CA ASP A 201 14.04 -13.92 15.26
C ASP A 201 13.79 -14.26 16.74
N ILE A 202 12.82 -15.13 17.06
CA ILE A 202 12.53 -15.53 18.43
C ILE A 202 13.64 -16.46 18.97
N GLN A 203 14.17 -17.38 18.17
CA GLN A 203 15.27 -18.25 18.55
C GLN A 203 16.55 -17.44 18.77
N ASP A 204 16.84 -16.49 17.88
CA ASP A 204 17.98 -15.59 18.00
C ASP A 204 17.89 -14.71 19.24
N GLU A 205 16.71 -14.21 19.61
CA GLU A 205 16.50 -13.41 20.83
C GLU A 205 16.69 -14.25 22.09
N VAL A 206 16.19 -15.49 22.15
CA VAL A 206 16.39 -16.39 23.28
C VAL A 206 17.87 -16.78 23.42
N GLU A 207 18.55 -17.07 22.32
CA GLU A 207 20.00 -17.33 22.34
C GLU A 207 20.81 -16.09 22.75
N PHE A 208 20.42 -14.91 22.28
CA PHE A 208 21.05 -13.64 22.67
C PHE A 208 20.91 -13.38 24.16
N GLN A 209 19.72 -13.57 24.72
CA GLN A 209 19.47 -13.42 26.16
C GLN A 209 20.28 -14.45 26.98
N ALA A 210 20.31 -15.70 26.54
CA ALA A 210 21.12 -16.74 27.21
C ALA A 210 22.62 -16.42 27.18
N ARG A 211 23.14 -15.96 26.04
CA ARG A 211 24.55 -15.49 25.90
C ARG A 211 24.84 -14.30 26.79
N ARG A 212 23.94 -13.33 26.86
CA ARG A 212 24.05 -12.14 27.72
C ARG A 212 24.10 -12.53 29.19
N GLN A 213 23.22 -13.43 29.63
CA GLN A 213 23.18 -13.93 31.01
C GLN A 213 24.48 -14.66 31.36
N PHE A 214 24.97 -15.54 30.48
CA PHE A 214 26.22 -16.25 30.66
C PHE A 214 27.43 -15.30 30.81
N LEU A 215 27.52 -14.25 30.02
CA LEU A 215 28.55 -13.22 30.11
C LEU A 215 28.49 -12.45 31.44
N GLN A 216 27.28 -12.11 31.92
CA GLN A 216 27.08 -11.44 33.19
C GLN A 216 27.53 -12.32 34.36
N ASP A 217 27.18 -13.59 34.35
CA ASP A 217 27.60 -14.55 35.40
C ASP A 217 29.12 -14.77 35.40
N MET A 218 29.72 -14.86 34.22
CA MET A 218 31.16 -14.98 34.07
C MET A 218 31.89 -13.70 34.58
N PHE A 219 31.37 -12.53 34.29
CA PHE A 219 31.94 -11.27 34.77
C PHE A 219 31.79 -11.15 36.28
N ALA A 220 30.69 -11.59 36.86
CA ALA A 220 30.50 -11.60 38.32
C ALA A 220 31.46 -12.55 39.05
N LYS A 221 31.80 -13.67 38.40
CA LYS A 221 32.66 -14.74 38.97
C LYS A 221 34.14 -14.40 38.94
N TYR A 222 34.63 -13.79 37.84
CA TYR A 222 36.07 -13.67 37.57
C TYR A 222 36.59 -12.24 37.61
N LEU A 223 35.74 -11.23 37.55
CA LEU A 223 36.13 -9.84 37.50
C LEU A 223 35.76 -9.09 38.80
N THR A 224 36.60 -8.13 39.17
CA THR A 224 36.22 -7.15 40.19
C THR A 224 35.17 -6.18 39.66
N GLU A 225 34.39 -5.55 40.55
CA GLU A 225 33.35 -4.59 40.13
C GLU A 225 33.90 -3.48 39.22
N ARG A 226 35.12 -3.04 39.47
CA ARG A 226 35.78 -1.99 38.69
C ARG A 226 36.13 -2.47 37.27
N GLU A 227 36.65 -3.70 37.15
CA GLU A 227 36.97 -4.35 35.85
C GLU A 227 35.70 -4.59 35.06
N ARG A 228 34.64 -5.12 35.70
CA ARG A 228 33.33 -5.35 35.11
C ARG A 228 32.72 -4.07 34.55
N LYS A 229 32.68 -2.99 35.36
CA LYS A 229 32.14 -1.69 34.95
C LYS A 229 32.84 -1.14 33.71
N ILE A 230 34.19 -1.26 33.64
CA ILE A 230 34.97 -0.81 32.48
C ILE A 230 34.61 -1.63 31.21
N LEU A 231 34.48 -2.94 31.31
CA LEU A 231 34.09 -3.78 30.15
C LEU A 231 32.65 -3.50 29.70
N VAL A 232 31.72 -3.36 30.63
CA VAL A 232 30.31 -3.06 30.31
C VAL A 232 30.21 -1.72 29.58
N LEU A 233 30.85 -0.66 30.06
CA LEU A 233 30.84 0.65 29.41
C LEU A 233 31.57 0.63 28.05
N TYR A 234 32.69 -0.11 27.96
CA TYR A 234 33.49 -0.14 26.74
C TYR A 234 32.78 -0.86 25.58
N TYR A 235 32.03 -1.92 25.87
CA TYR A 235 31.28 -2.73 24.88
C TYR A 235 29.80 -2.41 24.82
N GLY A 236 29.31 -1.44 25.58
CA GLY A 236 27.89 -1.06 25.61
C GLY A 236 26.94 -2.19 26.02
N LEU A 237 27.35 -3.07 26.97
CA LEU A 237 26.60 -4.27 27.31
C LEU A 237 25.32 -4.01 28.12
N ASP A 238 25.14 -2.82 28.71
CA ASP A 238 23.92 -2.43 29.43
C ASP A 238 22.96 -1.67 28.51
N ASP A 239 23.40 -0.56 27.92
CA ASP A 239 22.55 0.40 27.22
C ASP A 239 22.73 0.37 25.68
N GLY A 240 23.61 -0.50 25.17
CA GLY A 240 23.93 -0.59 23.74
C GLY A 240 24.85 0.53 23.22
N GLU A 241 25.27 1.46 24.06
CA GLU A 241 26.18 2.55 23.67
C GLU A 241 27.61 2.25 24.09
N GLU A 242 28.52 2.15 23.13
CA GLU A 242 29.95 1.94 23.36
C GLU A 242 30.65 3.27 23.77
N MET A 243 31.39 3.24 24.86
CA MET A 243 32.17 4.39 25.30
C MET A 243 33.67 4.24 24.98
N THR A 244 34.31 5.35 24.59
CA THR A 244 35.75 5.35 24.34
C THR A 244 36.54 5.27 25.64
N LEU A 245 37.81 4.77 25.57
CA LEU A 245 38.68 4.68 26.72
C LEU A 245 38.93 6.04 27.42
N GLU A 246 38.78 7.13 26.68
CA GLU A 246 38.97 8.49 27.18
C GLU A 246 37.75 8.98 27.97
N GLU A 247 36.57 8.69 27.49
CA GLU A 247 35.29 8.97 28.17
C GLU A 247 35.18 8.18 29.47
N ILE A 248 35.49 6.85 29.42
CA ILE A 248 35.50 6.00 30.59
C ILE A 248 36.55 6.50 31.61
N GLY A 249 37.71 6.95 31.12
CA GLY A 249 38.74 7.54 31.95
C GLY A 249 38.27 8.80 32.67
N SER A 250 37.58 9.68 31.95
CA SER A 250 36.98 10.90 32.49
C SER A 250 35.90 10.59 33.53
N LEU A 251 35.05 9.58 33.26
CA LEU A 251 33.96 9.16 34.16
C LEU A 251 34.50 8.55 35.47
N LEU A 252 35.57 7.76 35.41
CA LEU A 252 36.14 7.06 36.58
C LEU A 252 37.29 7.78 37.24
N GLY A 253 37.67 8.99 36.76
CA GLY A 253 38.74 9.79 37.31
C GLY A 253 40.15 9.17 37.13
N VAL A 254 40.41 8.46 36.02
CA VAL A 254 41.66 7.75 35.71
C VAL A 254 42.12 8.06 34.29
N THR A 255 43.42 7.93 34.06
CA THR A 255 43.98 8.18 32.73
C THR A 255 43.55 7.08 31.72
N ARG A 256 43.41 7.46 30.43
CA ARG A 256 43.12 6.56 29.32
C ARG A 256 44.01 5.31 29.33
N GLU A 257 45.31 5.47 29.57
CA GLU A 257 46.25 4.35 29.60
C GLU A 257 45.96 3.39 30.75
N ARG A 258 45.52 3.92 31.89
CA ARG A 258 45.15 3.09 33.05
C ARG A 258 43.87 2.27 32.75
N ILE A 259 42.90 2.85 32.08
CA ILE A 259 41.69 2.11 31.62
C ILE A 259 42.08 1.01 30.64
N ARG A 260 42.96 1.28 29.68
CA ARG A 260 43.50 0.28 28.76
C ARG A 260 44.16 -0.91 29.47
N GLN A 261 44.99 -0.60 30.48
CA GLN A 261 45.64 -1.66 31.28
C GLN A 261 44.63 -2.52 32.06
N ILE A 262 43.63 -1.89 32.67
CA ILE A 262 42.60 -2.61 33.43
C ILE A 262 41.77 -3.47 32.48
N ARG A 263 41.33 -2.94 31.34
CA ARG A 263 40.63 -3.68 30.31
C ARG A 263 41.40 -4.93 29.84
N ASN A 264 42.69 -4.76 29.50
CA ASN A 264 43.52 -5.85 29.02
C ASN A 264 43.73 -6.94 30.09
N ARG A 265 43.91 -6.54 31.36
CA ARG A 265 44.00 -7.48 32.49
C ARG A 265 42.68 -8.25 32.69
N ALA A 266 41.56 -7.56 32.59
CA ALA A 266 40.24 -8.19 32.69
C ALA A 266 40.03 -9.22 31.60
N PHE A 267 40.40 -8.89 30.36
CA PHE A 267 40.34 -9.82 29.21
C PHE A 267 41.23 -11.04 29.46
N GLU A 268 42.43 -10.87 29.95
CA GLU A 268 43.38 -11.98 30.19
C GLU A 268 42.86 -12.92 31.28
N LYS A 269 42.26 -12.38 32.34
CA LYS A 269 41.57 -13.16 33.38
C LYS A 269 40.41 -13.98 32.82
N LEU A 270 39.59 -13.39 31.98
CA LEU A 270 38.48 -14.09 31.35
C LEU A 270 38.97 -15.19 30.41
N ARG A 271 40.00 -14.92 29.60
CA ARG A 271 40.57 -15.88 28.66
C ARG A 271 41.21 -17.09 29.36
N GLN A 272 41.84 -16.85 30.53
CA GLN A 272 42.46 -17.93 31.33
C GLN A 272 41.45 -18.70 32.20
N SER A 273 40.18 -18.24 32.26
CA SER A 273 39.15 -18.93 33.06
C SER A 273 38.63 -20.18 32.34
N PRO A 274 38.17 -21.20 33.06
CA PRO A 274 37.57 -22.39 32.47
C PRO A 274 36.36 -22.05 31.59
N ASP A 275 35.57 -21.09 32.03
CA ASP A 275 34.39 -20.62 31.30
C ASP A 275 34.76 -19.81 30.04
N GLY A 276 35.93 -19.15 30.03
CA GLY A 276 36.46 -18.46 28.86
C GLY A 276 36.91 -19.40 27.73
N GLN A 277 37.46 -20.55 28.09
CA GLN A 277 37.82 -21.62 27.12
C GLN A 277 36.57 -22.25 26.48
N ALA A 278 35.46 -22.33 27.20
CA ALA A 278 34.19 -22.78 26.66
C ALA A 278 33.63 -21.78 25.61
N LEU A 279 33.86 -20.48 25.79
CA LEU A 279 33.43 -19.44 24.81
C LEU A 279 34.17 -19.58 23.46
N GLU A 280 35.43 -20.00 23.44
CA GLU A 280 36.15 -20.24 22.17
C GLU A 280 35.49 -21.35 21.33
N GLY A 281 34.85 -22.32 21.98
CA GLY A 281 34.09 -23.39 21.31
C GLY A 281 32.73 -22.91 20.72
N PHE A 282 32.14 -21.91 21.29
CA PHE A 282 30.87 -21.36 20.78
C PHE A 282 31.05 -20.38 19.60
N TRP A 283 32.26 -19.87 19.37
CA TRP A 283 32.56 -18.90 18.33
C TRP A 283 33.29 -19.43 17.11
N ALA A 284 33.56 -20.73 17.06
CA ALA A 284 34.10 -21.36 15.86
C ALA A 284 33.03 -21.41 14.78
N PRO A 285 33.19 -20.71 13.64
CA PRO A 285 32.25 -20.83 12.52
C PRO A 285 32.32 -22.29 12.02
N SER A 286 31.14 -22.94 12.01
CA SER A 286 30.94 -24.26 11.36
C SER A 286 31.09 -24.14 9.85
#